data_854ce0d16b76f029cd56d42b04c28e6a
#
_entry.id   854ce0d16b76f029cd56d42b04c28e6a
#
_cell.length_a   1.000
_cell.length_b   1.000
_cell.length_c   1.000
_cell.angle_alpha   90.00
_cell.angle_beta   90.00
_cell.angle_gamma   90.00
#
_symmetry.space_group_name_H-M   'P 1'
#
loop_
_entity.id
_entity.type
_entity.pdbx_description
1 polymer ?
#
loop_
_entity_poly.entity_id
_entity_poly.type
_entity_poly.pdbx_seq_one_letter_code
_entity_poly.pdbx_strand_id
1 'polypeptide(L)'
;MNKLKIETFIGEEDLNAPVYKIESFSITNPLAVEKAQKILEENEGDYLCGFVSLIYNNVVIFGEEQLTEDLLDTWCDLIYILSHRYDGRSIDITFLDNYKGNALVQEIGHFYEIQLNHLQRFLVPIELFRNEVKKEFLNFVEFCKNEKLQFAEESLYRGILETYDELLYDEDERS
;
A
#
# COMPACT_ATOMS: atom_id res chain seq x y z
N MET A 1 -11.49 -15.20 -16.50
CA MET A 1 -11.27 -13.75 -16.51
C MET A 1 -10.28 -13.38 -15.41
N ASN A 2 -9.24 -12.64 -15.72
CA ASN A 2 -8.22 -12.23 -14.75
C ASN A 2 -8.80 -11.19 -13.79
N LYS A 3 -8.69 -11.43 -12.50
CA LYS A 3 -9.20 -10.53 -11.46
C LYS A 3 -8.10 -10.21 -10.46
N LEU A 4 -7.83 -8.93 -10.30
CA LEU A 4 -6.92 -8.41 -9.29
C LEU A 4 -7.71 -7.58 -8.28
N LYS A 5 -7.42 -7.78 -7.01
CA LYS A 5 -8.00 -7.02 -5.91
C LYS A 5 -6.88 -6.47 -5.04
N ILE A 6 -6.91 -5.17 -4.81
CA ILE A 6 -6.00 -4.48 -3.88
C ILE A 6 -6.84 -3.78 -2.83
N GLU A 7 -6.51 -3.98 -1.57
CA GLU A 7 -7.15 -3.31 -0.44
C GLU A 7 -6.11 -2.86 0.57
N THR A 8 -6.37 -1.73 1.20
CA THR A 8 -5.53 -1.19 2.27
C THR A 8 -6.22 -1.41 3.60
N PHE A 9 -5.46 -1.87 4.59
CA PHE A 9 -5.90 -2.13 5.96
C PHE A 9 -5.07 -1.31 6.92
N ILE A 10 -5.75 -0.70 7.88
CA ILE A 10 -5.11 -0.04 9.02
C ILE A 10 -5.07 -1.04 10.15
N GLY A 11 -3.92 -1.29 10.71
CA GLY A 11 -3.81 -2.28 11.77
C GLY A 11 -2.43 -2.38 12.38
N GLU A 12 -2.37 -3.07 13.49
CA GLU A 12 -1.17 -3.34 14.25
C GLU A 12 -1.30 -4.66 15.01
N GLU A 13 -0.19 -5.16 15.53
CA GLU A 13 -0.20 -6.33 16.39
C GLU A 13 -0.99 -6.05 17.67
N ASP A 14 -1.88 -6.97 18.03
CA ASP A 14 -2.59 -6.92 19.30
C ASP A 14 -1.70 -7.50 20.41
N LEU A 15 -1.01 -6.63 21.13
CA LEU A 15 -0.09 -7.02 22.19
C LEU A 15 -0.78 -7.64 23.42
N ASN A 16 -2.10 -7.51 23.53
CA ASN A 16 -2.88 -8.09 24.63
C ASN A 16 -3.41 -9.50 24.31
N ALA A 17 -3.29 -9.94 23.05
CA ALA A 17 -3.72 -11.28 22.67
C ALA A 17 -2.75 -12.35 23.20
N PRO A 18 -3.26 -13.52 23.65
CA PRO A 18 -2.40 -14.62 24.15
C PRO A 18 -1.56 -15.28 23.06
N VAL A 19 -1.93 -15.10 21.79
CA VAL A 19 -1.20 -15.56 20.61
C VAL A 19 -1.03 -14.40 19.65
N TYR A 20 -0.06 -14.49 18.74
CA TYR A 20 0.13 -13.47 17.71
C TYR A 20 -1.17 -13.23 16.95
N LYS A 21 -1.62 -11.99 16.98
CA LYS A 21 -2.86 -11.55 16.33
C LYS A 21 -2.69 -10.11 15.86
N ILE A 22 -3.21 -9.82 14.68
CA ILE A 22 -3.29 -8.48 14.12
C ILE A 22 -4.73 -7.99 14.24
N GLU A 23 -4.92 -6.81 14.81
CA GLU A 23 -6.17 -6.08 14.76
C GLU A 23 -6.12 -5.13 13.58
N SER A 24 -6.96 -5.35 12.58
CA SER A 24 -6.97 -4.55 11.35
C SER A 24 -8.37 -4.27 10.84
N PHE A 25 -8.51 -3.14 10.15
CA PHE A 25 -9.74 -2.72 9.49
C PHE A 25 -9.44 -2.23 8.09
N SER A 26 -10.21 -2.69 7.10
CA SER A 26 -10.18 -2.11 5.76
C SER A 26 -10.47 -0.61 5.83
N ILE A 27 -9.83 0.20 5.00
CA ILE A 27 -10.10 1.64 4.93
C ILE A 27 -11.55 1.97 4.55
N THR A 28 -12.30 0.99 4.03
CA THR A 28 -13.74 1.12 3.78
C THR A 28 -14.60 0.92 5.04
N ASN A 29 -14.00 0.40 6.11
CA ASN A 29 -14.67 0.21 7.39
C ASN A 29 -14.56 1.51 8.23
N PRO A 30 -15.67 2.04 8.77
CA PRO A 30 -15.64 3.24 9.61
C PRO A 30 -14.69 3.15 10.81
N LEU A 31 -14.43 1.96 11.34
CA LEU A 31 -13.51 1.74 12.46
C LEU A 31 -12.04 1.98 12.09
N ALA A 32 -11.71 1.98 10.80
CA ALA A 32 -10.34 2.24 10.35
C ALA A 32 -9.87 3.66 10.68
N VAL A 33 -10.75 4.65 10.61
CA VAL A 33 -10.41 6.04 10.97
C VAL A 33 -10.05 6.15 12.45
N GLU A 34 -10.82 5.52 13.32
CA GLU A 34 -10.54 5.54 14.77
C GLU A 34 -9.21 4.85 15.08
N LYS A 35 -8.95 3.72 14.43
CA LYS A 35 -7.68 3.00 14.58
C LYS A 35 -6.50 3.82 14.07
N ALA A 36 -6.62 4.44 12.90
CA ALA A 36 -5.59 5.29 12.32
C ALA A 36 -5.30 6.51 13.20
N GLN A 37 -6.35 7.17 13.70
CA GLN A 37 -6.21 8.31 14.62
C GLN A 37 -5.39 7.92 15.85
N LYS A 38 -5.72 6.81 16.48
CA LYS A 38 -4.99 6.31 17.65
C LYS A 38 -3.52 6.06 17.34
N ILE A 39 -3.22 5.39 16.24
CA ILE A 39 -1.84 5.10 15.82
C ILE A 39 -1.06 6.41 15.61
N LEU A 40 -1.64 7.35 14.87
CA LEU A 40 -1.00 8.64 14.59
C LEU A 40 -0.78 9.48 15.85
N GLU A 41 -1.73 9.47 16.78
CA GLU A 41 -1.58 10.17 18.06
C GLU A 41 -0.43 9.60 18.90
N GLU A 42 -0.24 8.28 18.88
CA GLU A 42 0.83 7.60 19.62
C GLU A 42 2.24 7.89 19.07
N ASN A 43 2.36 8.22 17.77
CA ASN A 43 3.65 8.49 17.12
C ASN A 43 3.82 9.92 16.60
N GLU A 44 2.97 10.84 17.05
CA GLU A 44 3.00 12.25 16.65
C GLU A 44 2.81 12.48 15.14
N GLY A 45 2.11 11.58 14.47
CA GLY A 45 1.77 11.68 13.05
C GLY A 45 2.87 11.25 12.08
N ASP A 46 3.89 10.57 12.57
CA ASP A 46 5.08 10.22 11.77
C ASP A 46 4.83 9.05 10.82
N TYR A 47 4.12 8.02 11.26
CA TYR A 47 3.85 6.83 10.45
C TYR A 47 2.47 6.21 10.71
N LEU A 48 2.02 5.37 9.77
CA LEU A 48 0.71 4.72 9.82
C LEU A 48 0.86 3.20 9.62
N CYS A 49 0.64 2.44 10.68
CA CYS A 49 0.74 0.98 10.64
C CYS A 49 -0.41 0.33 9.87
N GLY A 50 -0.12 -0.71 9.14
CA GLY A 50 -1.11 -1.49 8.43
C GLY A 50 -0.52 -2.43 7.39
N PHE A 51 -1.31 -2.80 6.41
CA PHE A 51 -0.85 -3.61 5.29
C PHE A 51 -1.69 -3.37 4.03
N VAL A 52 -1.10 -3.70 2.89
CA VAL A 52 -1.79 -3.75 1.61
C VAL A 52 -2.01 -5.22 1.26
N SER A 53 -3.23 -5.57 0.92
CA SER A 53 -3.59 -6.91 0.44
C SER A 53 -3.65 -6.90 -1.08
N LEU A 54 -2.89 -7.78 -1.72
CA LEU A 54 -2.85 -7.98 -3.16
C LEU A 54 -3.25 -9.42 -3.47
N ILE A 55 -4.38 -9.60 -4.13
CA ILE A 55 -4.94 -10.91 -4.48
C ILE A 55 -5.14 -10.97 -5.99
N TYR A 56 -4.54 -11.95 -6.64
CA TYR A 56 -4.69 -12.19 -8.07
C TYR A 56 -5.27 -13.57 -8.33
N ASN A 57 -6.41 -13.61 -9.02
CA ASN A 57 -7.13 -14.86 -9.33
C ASN A 57 -7.35 -15.76 -8.10
N ASN A 58 -7.75 -15.14 -6.98
CA ASN A 58 -7.98 -15.78 -5.68
C ASN A 58 -6.70 -16.30 -4.98
N VAL A 59 -5.53 -15.95 -5.50
CA VAL A 59 -4.25 -16.25 -4.83
C VAL A 59 -3.74 -14.98 -4.14
N VAL A 60 -3.47 -15.07 -2.85
CA VAL A 60 -2.88 -13.97 -2.08
C VAL A 60 -1.40 -13.88 -2.45
N ILE A 61 -1.01 -12.75 -3.03
CA ILE A 61 0.40 -12.46 -3.33
C ILE A 61 1.08 -11.93 -2.07
N PHE A 62 0.52 -10.87 -1.49
CA PHE A 62 0.91 -10.39 -0.16
C PHE A 62 -0.33 -9.82 0.56
N GLY A 63 -0.26 -9.69 1.85
CA GLY A 63 -1.39 -9.23 2.66
C GLY A 63 -1.02 -9.06 4.12
N GLU A 64 -1.81 -9.62 5.03
CA GLU A 64 -1.63 -9.48 6.49
C GLU A 64 -0.24 -9.89 6.97
N GLU A 65 0.38 -10.89 6.35
CA GLU A 65 1.74 -11.32 6.67
C GLU A 65 2.80 -10.24 6.39
N GLN A 66 2.48 -9.26 5.55
CA GLN A 66 3.32 -8.11 5.24
C GLN A 66 2.87 -6.86 6.02
N LEU A 67 2.42 -7.05 7.27
CA LEU A 67 2.18 -5.94 8.18
C LEU A 67 3.41 -5.04 8.24
N THR A 68 3.22 -3.75 8.02
CA THR A 68 4.30 -2.77 8.05
C THR A 68 4.06 -1.70 9.10
N GLU A 69 5.12 -1.21 9.68
CA GLU A 69 5.06 -0.06 10.59
C GLU A 69 4.65 1.22 9.87
N ASP A 70 4.98 1.36 8.57
CA ASP A 70 4.60 2.53 7.80
C ASP A 70 4.02 2.22 6.41
N LEU A 71 2.70 2.28 6.30
CA LEU A 71 1.96 2.18 5.04
C LEU A 71 2.32 3.29 4.06
N LEU A 72 2.73 4.47 4.54
CA LEU A 72 3.10 5.58 3.66
C LEU A 72 4.32 5.19 2.82
N ASP A 73 5.29 4.52 3.44
CA ASP A 73 6.48 4.03 2.75
C ASP A 73 6.13 2.97 1.68
N THR A 74 5.30 1.99 2.05
CA THR A 74 4.83 0.95 1.11
C THR A 74 4.08 1.58 -0.07
N TRP A 75 3.21 2.54 0.17
CA TRP A 75 2.48 3.23 -0.89
C TRP A 75 3.40 4.09 -1.76
N CYS A 76 4.44 4.71 -1.20
CA CYS A 76 5.45 5.42 -2.02
C CYS A 76 6.10 4.48 -3.03
N ASP A 77 6.45 3.26 -2.62
CA ASP A 77 7.05 2.27 -3.52
C ASP A 77 6.06 1.81 -4.60
N LEU A 78 4.82 1.52 -4.22
CA LEU A 78 3.78 1.10 -5.17
C LEU A 78 3.49 2.18 -6.23
N ILE A 79 3.37 3.44 -5.82
CA ILE A 79 3.10 4.54 -6.76
C ILE A 79 4.30 4.90 -7.61
N TYR A 80 5.52 4.62 -7.17
CA TYR A 80 6.71 4.79 -7.99
C TYR A 80 6.63 3.95 -9.27
N ILE A 81 6.09 2.73 -9.19
CA ILE A 81 5.88 1.85 -10.34
C ILE A 81 4.95 2.49 -11.38
N LEU A 82 4.03 3.36 -10.95
CA LEU A 82 3.12 4.09 -11.84
C LEU A 82 3.75 5.33 -12.46
N SER A 83 4.88 5.78 -11.95
CA SER A 83 5.53 7.02 -12.39
C SER A 83 6.22 6.87 -13.75
N HIS A 84 6.43 8.00 -14.44
CA HIS A 84 7.21 8.05 -15.68
C HIS A 84 8.70 7.76 -15.46
N ARG A 85 9.15 7.76 -14.22
CA ARG A 85 10.55 7.48 -13.87
C ARG A 85 10.85 5.99 -13.76
N TYR A 86 9.81 5.18 -13.65
CA TYR A 86 9.97 3.73 -13.60
C TYR A 86 10.33 3.21 -14.99
N ASP A 87 11.47 2.55 -15.09
CA ASP A 87 12.07 2.07 -16.34
C ASP A 87 11.96 0.55 -16.55
N GLY A 88 11.14 -0.14 -15.74
CA GLY A 88 10.94 -1.58 -15.79
C GLY A 88 11.98 -2.39 -15.03
N ARG A 89 12.98 -1.76 -14.43
CA ARG A 89 13.96 -2.43 -13.56
C ARG A 89 13.32 -2.89 -12.27
N SER A 90 14.04 -3.76 -11.56
CA SER A 90 13.58 -4.23 -10.25
C SER A 90 13.41 -3.08 -9.27
N ILE A 91 12.29 -3.07 -8.57
CA ILE A 91 12.01 -2.18 -7.46
C ILE A 91 11.56 -3.00 -6.26
N ASP A 92 12.04 -2.62 -5.08
CA ASP A 92 11.57 -3.20 -3.82
C ASP A 92 10.32 -2.48 -3.33
N ILE A 93 9.30 -3.25 -2.98
CA ILE A 93 8.19 -2.77 -2.16
C ILE A 93 8.56 -3.07 -0.72
N THR A 94 8.74 -2.03 0.07
CA THR A 94 9.19 -2.12 1.45
C THR A 94 8.03 -2.35 2.40
N PHE A 95 8.20 -3.33 3.29
CA PHE A 95 7.31 -3.57 4.43
C PHE A 95 8.13 -3.35 5.69
N LEU A 96 8.17 -2.10 6.13
CA LEU A 96 9.03 -1.66 7.23
C LEU A 96 8.77 -2.48 8.50
N ASP A 97 9.84 -2.91 9.16
CA ASP A 97 9.84 -3.79 10.33
C ASP A 97 9.18 -5.16 10.13
N ASN A 98 9.00 -5.58 8.88
CA ASN A 98 8.49 -6.93 8.59
C ASN A 98 9.67 -7.92 8.44
N TYR A 99 9.66 -8.98 9.24
CA TYR A 99 10.71 -9.99 9.24
C TYR A 99 10.75 -10.85 7.97
N LYS A 100 9.66 -10.85 7.17
CA LYS A 100 9.60 -11.60 5.90
C LYS A 100 10.29 -10.89 4.74
N GLY A 101 10.71 -9.64 4.95
CA GLY A 101 11.42 -8.86 3.94
C GLY A 101 10.50 -8.21 2.90
N ASN A 102 11.11 -7.67 1.88
CA ASN A 102 10.44 -6.89 0.84
C ASN A 102 9.89 -7.77 -0.29
N ALA A 103 8.97 -7.21 -1.08
CA ALA A 103 8.59 -7.77 -2.36
C ALA A 103 9.41 -7.12 -3.47
N LEU A 104 9.93 -7.91 -4.41
CA LEU A 104 10.65 -7.42 -5.57
C LEU A 104 9.72 -7.41 -6.78
N VAL A 105 9.59 -6.29 -7.46
CA VAL A 105 8.77 -6.15 -8.67
C VAL A 105 9.66 -5.85 -9.86
N GLN A 106 9.47 -6.59 -10.95
CA GLN A 106 10.22 -6.42 -12.18
C GLN A 106 9.29 -6.59 -13.39
N GLU A 107 9.48 -5.75 -14.41
CA GLU A 107 8.75 -5.86 -15.66
C GLU A 107 9.33 -6.97 -16.53
N ILE A 108 8.49 -7.92 -16.93
CA ILE A 108 8.85 -9.03 -17.83
C ILE A 108 7.78 -9.13 -18.93
N GLY A 109 8.08 -8.64 -20.14
CA GLY A 109 7.13 -8.61 -21.25
C GLY A 109 5.90 -7.76 -20.89
N HIS A 110 4.72 -8.37 -20.91
CA HIS A 110 3.45 -7.72 -20.57
C HIS A 110 3.03 -7.94 -19.11
N PHE A 111 3.94 -8.42 -18.28
CA PHE A 111 3.68 -8.78 -16.88
C PHE A 111 4.63 -8.07 -15.94
N TYR A 112 4.16 -7.81 -14.72
CA TYR A 112 5.04 -7.63 -13.57
C TYR A 112 5.26 -8.97 -12.92
N GLU A 113 6.52 -9.34 -12.72
CA GLU A 113 6.90 -10.43 -11.83
C GLU A 113 7.05 -9.88 -10.44
N ILE A 114 6.28 -10.43 -9.51
CA ILE A 114 6.35 -10.07 -8.09
C ILE A 114 6.97 -11.23 -7.36
N GLN A 115 8.13 -11.01 -6.75
CA GLN A 115 8.91 -12.03 -6.07
C GLN A 115 8.95 -11.75 -4.57
N LEU A 116 8.54 -12.75 -3.79
CA LEU A 116 8.63 -12.74 -2.33
C LEU A 116 9.67 -13.77 -1.88
N ASN A 117 10.50 -13.41 -0.90
CA ASN A 117 11.45 -14.29 -0.20
C ASN A 117 12.27 -15.28 -1.06
N HIS A 118 12.60 -14.94 -2.28
CA HIS A 118 13.38 -15.73 -3.26
C HIS A 118 12.72 -17.04 -3.74
N LEU A 119 11.57 -17.43 -3.19
CA LEU A 119 10.93 -18.72 -3.47
C LEU A 119 9.60 -18.60 -4.22
N GLN A 120 8.87 -17.52 -3.99
CA GLN A 120 7.55 -17.30 -4.57
C GLN A 120 7.61 -16.23 -5.65
N ARG A 121 7.08 -16.55 -6.83
CA ARG A 121 7.00 -15.63 -7.97
C ARG A 121 5.60 -15.64 -8.54
N PHE A 122 5.09 -14.44 -8.80
CA PHE A 122 3.76 -14.23 -9.34
C PHE A 122 3.85 -13.34 -10.57
N LEU A 123 3.11 -13.68 -11.61
CA LEU A 123 3.01 -12.86 -12.83
C LEU A 123 1.63 -12.20 -12.86
N VAL A 124 1.61 -10.87 -12.91
CA VAL A 124 0.39 -10.06 -12.96
C VAL A 124 0.44 -9.18 -14.20
N PRO A 125 -0.63 -9.13 -15.02
CA PRO A 125 -0.65 -8.25 -16.19
C PRO A 125 -0.41 -6.79 -15.82
N ILE A 126 0.48 -6.11 -16.53
CA ILE A 126 0.91 -4.74 -16.24
C ILE A 126 -0.27 -3.77 -16.16
N GLU A 127 -1.13 -3.75 -17.18
CA GLU A 127 -2.25 -2.80 -17.20
C GLU A 127 -3.23 -3.03 -16.07
N LEU A 128 -3.53 -4.29 -15.76
CA LEU A 128 -4.42 -4.64 -14.67
C LEU A 128 -3.85 -4.17 -13.33
N PHE A 129 -2.57 -4.44 -13.09
CA PHE A 129 -1.86 -4.01 -11.89
C PHE A 129 -1.86 -2.48 -11.74
N ARG A 130 -1.47 -1.77 -12.80
CA ARG A 130 -1.42 -0.30 -12.78
C ARG A 130 -2.79 0.32 -12.50
N ASN A 131 -3.84 -0.18 -13.14
CA ASN A 131 -5.20 0.33 -12.94
C ASN A 131 -5.70 0.12 -11.51
N GLU A 132 -5.52 -1.07 -10.97
CA GLU A 132 -5.99 -1.39 -9.62
C GLU A 132 -5.15 -0.71 -8.53
N VAL A 133 -3.83 -0.61 -8.70
CA VAL A 133 -2.96 0.12 -7.78
C VAL A 133 -3.34 1.60 -7.76
N LYS A 134 -3.52 2.22 -8.93
CA LYS A 134 -3.93 3.63 -9.02
C LYS A 134 -5.26 3.86 -8.31
N LYS A 135 -6.25 3.03 -8.58
CA LYS A 135 -7.58 3.12 -7.98
C LYS A 135 -7.51 3.05 -6.45
N GLU A 136 -6.81 2.05 -5.91
CA GLU A 136 -6.68 1.91 -4.46
C GLU A 136 -5.84 3.02 -3.83
N PHE A 137 -4.80 3.49 -4.52
CA PHE A 137 -4.03 4.66 -4.07
C PHE A 137 -4.90 5.89 -3.89
N LEU A 138 -5.77 6.18 -4.86
CA LEU A 138 -6.71 7.31 -4.76
C LEU A 138 -7.66 7.12 -3.56
N ASN A 139 -8.17 5.92 -3.34
CA ASN A 139 -8.99 5.61 -2.18
C ASN A 139 -8.23 5.79 -0.86
N PHE A 140 -6.98 5.34 -0.81
CA PHE A 140 -6.12 5.48 0.37
C PHE A 140 -5.86 6.96 0.72
N VAL A 141 -5.56 7.79 -0.27
CA VAL A 141 -5.34 9.21 -0.04
C VAL A 141 -6.62 9.90 0.44
N GLU A 142 -7.77 9.58 -0.17
CA GLU A 142 -9.05 10.12 0.31
C GLU A 142 -9.33 9.72 1.77
N PHE A 143 -8.99 8.49 2.14
CA PHE A 143 -9.04 8.05 3.55
C PHE A 143 -8.13 8.91 4.43
N CYS A 144 -6.88 9.13 4.02
CA CYS A 144 -5.90 9.92 4.79
C CYS A 144 -6.30 11.40 4.95
N LYS A 145 -7.12 11.94 4.05
CA LYS A 145 -7.62 13.32 4.12
C LYS A 145 -8.69 13.54 5.19
N ASN A 146 -9.14 12.49 5.88
CA ASN A 146 -10.07 12.65 6.98
C ASN A 146 -9.50 13.62 8.02
N GLU A 147 -10.30 14.59 8.46
CA GLU A 147 -9.88 15.65 9.37
C GLU A 147 -9.36 15.15 10.74
N LYS A 148 -9.75 13.94 11.14
CA LYS A 148 -9.27 13.30 12.38
C LYS A 148 -7.85 12.77 12.28
N LEU A 149 -7.30 12.63 11.07
CA LEU A 149 -5.97 12.10 10.83
C LEU A 149 -4.96 13.23 10.65
N GLN A 150 -4.04 13.35 11.60
CA GLN A 150 -3.02 14.40 11.62
C GLN A 150 -1.65 13.79 11.35
N PHE A 151 -1.06 14.14 10.21
CA PHE A 151 0.27 13.70 9.81
C PHE A 151 1.30 14.78 10.09
N ALA A 152 2.49 14.37 10.56
CA ALA A 152 3.62 15.28 10.74
C ALA A 152 4.12 15.82 9.40
N GLU A 153 4.68 17.03 9.40
CA GLU A 153 5.27 17.63 8.18
C GLU A 153 6.43 16.80 7.63
N GLU A 154 7.18 16.15 8.51
CA GLU A 154 8.32 15.31 8.16
C GLU A 154 7.92 13.92 7.67
N SER A 155 6.65 13.54 7.80
CA SER A 155 6.17 12.25 7.32
C SER A 155 6.15 12.19 5.78
N LEU A 156 6.05 10.99 5.23
CA LEU A 156 5.96 10.77 3.79
C LEU A 156 4.62 11.24 3.19
N TYR A 157 3.67 11.64 4.01
CA TYR A 157 2.32 12.02 3.56
C TYR A 157 2.32 13.19 2.59
N ARG A 158 3.20 14.16 2.77
CA ARG A 158 3.31 15.31 1.85
C ARG A 158 3.65 14.86 0.42
N GLY A 159 4.62 13.98 0.27
CA GLY A 159 5.00 13.43 -1.04
C GLY A 159 3.87 12.61 -1.67
N ILE A 160 3.10 11.91 -0.85
CA ILE A 160 1.92 11.17 -1.29
C ILE A 160 0.86 12.12 -1.83
N LEU A 161 0.59 13.23 -1.16
CA LEU A 161 -0.36 14.25 -1.63
C LEU A 161 0.07 14.88 -2.96
N GLU A 162 1.36 15.17 -3.12
CA GLU A 162 1.90 15.71 -4.38
C GLU A 162 1.66 14.73 -5.54
N THR A 163 1.94 13.45 -5.34
CA THR A 163 1.69 12.41 -6.35
C THR A 163 0.19 12.24 -6.65
N TYR A 164 -0.65 12.33 -5.63
CA TYR A 164 -2.10 12.26 -5.79
C TYR A 164 -2.60 13.40 -6.70
N ASP A 165 -2.14 14.63 -6.46
CA ASP A 165 -2.53 15.79 -7.25
C ASP A 165 -2.05 15.66 -8.71
N GLU A 166 -0.84 15.15 -8.93
CA GLU A 166 -0.31 14.86 -10.27
C GLU A 166 -1.16 13.84 -11.02
N LEU A 167 -1.56 12.75 -10.36
CA LEU A 167 -2.39 11.71 -10.99
C LEU A 167 -3.79 12.21 -11.35
N LEU A 168 -4.40 13.06 -10.54
CA LEU A 168 -5.69 13.68 -10.84
C LEU A 168 -5.59 14.66 -12.00
N TYR A 169 -4.53 15.45 -12.06
CA TYR A 169 -4.30 16.41 -13.15
C TYR A 169 -4.17 15.69 -14.50
N ASP A 170 -3.41 14.59 -14.54
CA ASP A 170 -3.25 13.77 -15.75
C ASP A 170 -4.59 13.15 -16.22
N GLU A 171 -5.51 12.83 -15.32
CA GLU A 171 -6.85 12.35 -15.68
C GLU A 171 -7.71 13.46 -16.31
N ASP A 172 -7.67 14.67 -15.77
CA ASP A 172 -8.43 15.81 -16.28
C ASP A 172 -7.96 16.21 -17.68
N GLU A 173 -6.67 16.14 -17.98
CA GLU A 173 -6.13 16.43 -19.31
C GLU A 173 -6.50 15.38 -20.37
N ARG A 174 -6.80 14.14 -19.96
CA ARG A 174 -7.19 13.04 -20.87
C ARG A 174 -8.70 12.96 -21.14
N SER A 175 -9.46 13.65 -20.33
CA SER A 175 -10.90 13.79 -20.50
C SER A 175 -11.22 15.06 -21.28
#